data_f1019b281b44b91669df5f00da781829
#
_entry.id   f1019b281b44b91669df5f00da781829
#
_cell.length_a   1.000
_cell.length_b   1.000
_cell.length_c   1.000
_cell.angle_alpha   90.00
_cell.angle_beta   90.00
_cell.angle_gamma   90.00
#
_symmetry.space_group_name_H-M   'P 1'
#
loop_
_entity.id
_entity.type
_entity.pdbx_description
1 polymer ?
#
loop_
_entity_poly.entity_id
_entity_poly.type
_entity_poly.pdbx_seq_one_letter_code
_entity_poly.pdbx_strand_id
1 'polypeptide(L)'
;VKAIDGMDGEFTPYVHDPVCAQDPFAGPCFAVYGAEVGFISDAFPARESMSIYGQGTYHLNDEWRLIAGLRYTEDKFSSDVTNFFGLQTYLIEDDLEETTGKIAAEYDVNDDTMVYLSYTRGFKPGGSNLTFGFPEDDEQNFGAQPAPQLVFPFFKSETIDAIEIGLKTDMLDGKLRTNASAFFYTYDNLQFQSTDPDVYRGGVANIPESEMRGLELELLGILSDELTLDARFAFLDTEISSAYEALDNIKAELYFFGEEPTRYSLREDIQGNKLPKSPDFTANVALRYDKELASGNNLLAQAELIHRGEFQQRVFNSPFVDTVGEYTVLNLTVAFDYAANNVGLDLMLLNVTDEDGMNSSMTDVFGVAGTGIELIPPRQILGRLRYSF
;
A
#
# COMPACT_ATOMS: atom_id res chain seq x y z
N VAL A 1 10.89 -10.98 -16.44
CA VAL A 1 10.06 -11.01 -17.64
C VAL A 1 10.94 -11.64 -18.72
N LYS A 2 10.63 -12.85 -19.19
CA LYS A 2 11.30 -13.42 -20.34
C LYS A 2 11.16 -12.45 -21.49
N ALA A 3 12.28 -12.10 -22.12
CA ALA A 3 12.29 -11.50 -23.43
C ALA A 3 11.31 -12.21 -24.34
N ILE A 4 10.67 -11.47 -25.20
CA ILE A 4 9.76 -11.99 -26.20
C ILE A 4 10.50 -13.09 -26.96
N ASP A 5 10.08 -14.35 -26.79
CA ASP A 5 10.55 -15.48 -27.59
C ASP A 5 10.26 -15.15 -29.05
N GLY A 6 11.30 -14.86 -29.82
CA GLY A 6 11.20 -14.57 -31.25
C GLY A 6 12.20 -13.56 -31.78
N MET A 7 13.07 -12.98 -30.95
CA MET A 7 14.16 -12.12 -31.42
C MET A 7 15.51 -12.88 -31.47
N ASP A 8 15.55 -14.05 -32.11
CA ASP A 8 16.79 -14.66 -32.62
C ASP A 8 17.32 -13.96 -33.89
N GLY A 9 16.89 -12.71 -34.14
CA GLY A 9 17.38 -11.90 -35.22
C GLY A 9 18.68 -11.22 -34.82
N GLU A 10 19.74 -11.55 -35.50
CA GLU A 10 21.04 -10.90 -35.45
C GLU A 10 20.89 -9.38 -35.40
N PHE A 11 21.00 -8.81 -34.21
CA PHE A 11 20.94 -7.37 -33.92
C PHE A 11 22.25 -6.64 -34.29
N THR A 12 23.08 -7.27 -35.09
CA THR A 12 24.45 -6.87 -35.39
C THR A 12 24.66 -5.78 -36.46
N PRO A 13 23.73 -5.40 -37.33
CA PRO A 13 24.06 -4.41 -38.34
C PRO A 13 24.18 -2.97 -37.83
N TYR A 14 23.46 -2.61 -36.76
CA TYR A 14 23.37 -1.20 -36.33
C TYR A 14 24.36 -0.83 -35.20
N VAL A 15 24.84 -1.80 -34.43
CA VAL A 15 25.88 -1.58 -33.43
C VAL A 15 27.22 -1.17 -34.06
N HIS A 16 27.39 -1.40 -35.35
CA HIS A 16 28.60 -1.03 -36.09
C HIS A 16 28.50 0.31 -36.84
N ASP A 17 27.36 1.01 -36.79
CA ASP A 17 27.29 2.37 -37.31
C ASP A 17 28.03 3.29 -36.33
N PRO A 18 29.17 3.90 -36.77
CA PRO A 18 29.99 4.72 -35.90
C PRO A 18 29.26 6.00 -35.43
N VAL A 19 28.21 6.43 -36.09
CA VAL A 19 27.40 7.58 -35.70
C VAL A 19 26.46 7.18 -34.58
N CYS A 20 25.78 6.04 -34.69
CA CYS A 20 24.86 5.53 -33.68
C CYS A 20 25.59 5.03 -32.44
N ALA A 21 26.85 4.58 -32.57
CA ALA A 21 27.69 4.21 -31.44
C ALA A 21 28.17 5.41 -30.61
N GLN A 22 28.20 6.61 -31.20
CA GLN A 22 28.58 7.85 -30.51
C GLN A 22 27.39 8.63 -29.96
N ASP A 23 26.24 8.54 -30.63
CA ASP A 23 25.00 9.18 -30.20
C ASP A 23 23.79 8.32 -30.62
N PRO A 24 23.33 7.38 -29.80
CA PRO A 24 22.17 6.55 -30.09
C PRO A 24 20.86 7.35 -30.19
N PHE A 25 20.84 8.59 -29.75
CA PHE A 25 19.70 9.50 -29.85
C PHE A 25 19.75 10.45 -31.02
N ALA A 26 20.83 10.46 -31.84
CA ALA A 26 20.85 11.20 -33.07
C ALA A 26 19.70 10.75 -33.98
N GLY A 27 18.95 11.68 -34.54
CA GLY A 27 17.67 11.50 -35.22
C GLY A 27 17.44 10.18 -35.98
N PRO A 28 18.33 9.75 -36.94
CA PRO A 28 18.15 8.45 -37.62
C PRO A 28 18.31 7.25 -36.70
N CYS A 29 19.19 7.34 -35.70
CA CYS A 29 19.47 6.23 -34.78
C CYS A 29 18.31 6.02 -33.81
N PHE A 30 17.72 7.10 -33.29
CA PHE A 30 16.55 7.01 -32.43
C PHE A 30 15.34 6.42 -33.16
N ALA A 31 15.13 6.76 -34.44
CA ALA A 31 14.04 6.22 -35.21
C ALA A 31 14.19 4.70 -35.44
N VAL A 32 15.43 4.21 -35.59
CA VAL A 32 15.72 2.79 -35.78
C VAL A 32 15.68 2.05 -34.44
N TYR A 33 16.36 2.52 -33.43
CA TYR A 33 16.40 1.89 -32.10
C TYR A 33 15.04 1.98 -31.38
N GLY A 34 14.36 3.12 -31.46
CA GLY A 34 13.07 3.30 -30.81
C GLY A 34 11.92 2.50 -31.46
N ALA A 35 12.04 2.17 -32.74
CA ALA A 35 11.00 1.42 -33.46
C ALA A 35 11.17 -0.11 -33.39
N GLU A 36 12.41 -0.59 -33.27
CA GLU A 36 12.68 -2.04 -33.37
C GLU A 36 13.12 -2.69 -32.04
N VAL A 37 13.69 -1.94 -31.09
CA VAL A 37 14.32 -2.54 -29.90
C VAL A 37 13.55 -2.28 -28.62
N GLY A 38 12.80 -1.20 -28.56
CA GLY A 38 12.23 -0.78 -27.28
C GLY A 38 13.32 -0.52 -26.22
N PHE A 39 12.89 -0.14 -25.04
CA PHE A 39 13.75 0.02 -23.89
C PHE A 39 13.99 -1.37 -23.26
N ILE A 40 15.19 -1.93 -23.41
CA ILE A 40 15.57 -3.16 -22.76
C ILE A 40 16.35 -2.82 -21.51
N SER A 41 15.81 -3.19 -20.37
CA SER A 41 16.50 -3.20 -19.08
C SER A 41 16.22 -4.52 -18.42
N ASP A 42 17.27 -5.32 -18.21
CA ASP A 42 17.17 -6.59 -17.51
C ASP A 42 17.78 -6.43 -16.13
N ALA A 43 17.05 -6.90 -15.13
CA ALA A 43 17.52 -6.96 -13.77
C ALA A 43 17.23 -8.35 -13.19
N PHE A 44 18.21 -8.95 -12.57
CA PHE A 44 18.12 -10.27 -11.95
C PHE A 44 18.33 -10.14 -10.43
N PRO A 45 17.30 -9.64 -9.69
CA PRO A 45 17.42 -9.46 -8.26
C PRO A 45 17.47 -10.82 -7.55
N ALA A 46 18.37 -10.95 -6.62
CA ALA A 46 18.47 -12.02 -5.65
C ALA A 46 18.46 -11.44 -4.23
N ARG A 47 17.79 -12.11 -3.32
CA ARG A 47 17.75 -11.72 -1.91
C ARG A 47 17.92 -12.95 -1.05
N GLU A 48 18.86 -12.88 -0.10
CA GLU A 48 19.05 -13.87 0.95
C GLU A 48 18.77 -13.21 2.30
N SER A 49 17.86 -13.81 3.08
CA SER A 49 17.48 -13.29 4.39
C SER A 49 17.70 -14.36 5.46
N MET A 50 18.40 -14.01 6.51
CA MET A 50 18.60 -14.86 7.68
C MET A 50 18.15 -14.11 8.93
N SER A 51 17.43 -14.80 9.81
CA SER A 51 17.00 -14.17 11.06
C SER A 51 16.99 -15.15 12.22
N ILE A 52 17.28 -14.60 13.40
CA ILE A 52 17.12 -15.29 14.68
C ILE A 52 16.10 -14.51 15.52
N TYR A 53 15.18 -15.20 16.16
CA TYR A 53 14.17 -14.57 16.99
C TYR A 53 13.81 -15.41 18.20
N GLY A 54 13.28 -14.75 19.22
CA GLY A 54 12.71 -15.39 20.40
C GLY A 54 11.63 -14.50 21.01
N GLN A 55 10.60 -15.11 21.56
CA GLN A 55 9.53 -14.43 22.29
C GLN A 55 9.14 -15.27 23.51
N GLY A 56 8.82 -14.59 24.61
CA GLY A 56 8.34 -15.20 25.83
C GLY A 56 7.22 -14.39 26.47
N THR A 57 6.35 -15.08 27.18
CA THR A 57 5.32 -14.48 28.03
C THR A 57 5.63 -14.87 29.48
N TYR A 58 5.69 -13.89 30.35
CA TYR A 58 5.92 -14.07 31.77
C TYR A 58 4.66 -13.64 32.56
N HIS A 59 4.09 -14.58 33.31
CA HIS A 59 2.96 -14.33 34.21
C HIS A 59 3.51 -13.84 35.55
N LEU A 60 3.27 -12.57 35.89
CA LEU A 60 3.65 -12.01 37.20
C LEU A 60 2.74 -12.58 38.29
N ASN A 61 1.45 -12.72 37.98
CA ASN A 61 0.40 -13.30 38.77
C ASN A 61 -0.76 -13.73 37.83
N ASP A 62 -1.93 -14.03 38.40
CA ASP A 62 -3.10 -14.45 37.61
C ASP A 62 -3.68 -13.31 36.73
N GLU A 63 -3.39 -12.05 37.07
CA GLU A 63 -3.95 -10.87 36.43
C GLU A 63 -2.96 -10.24 35.41
N TRP A 64 -1.65 -10.30 35.69
CA TRP A 64 -0.63 -9.60 34.89
C TRP A 64 0.22 -10.52 34.03
N ARG A 65 0.34 -10.17 32.75
CA ARG A 65 1.25 -10.83 31.79
C ARG A 65 2.18 -9.80 31.16
N LEU A 66 3.46 -10.12 31.09
CA LEU A 66 4.46 -9.38 30.34
C LEU A 66 4.89 -10.21 29.13
N ILE A 67 4.91 -9.62 27.99
CA ILE A 67 5.35 -10.22 26.73
C ILE A 67 6.57 -9.47 26.25
N ALA A 68 7.63 -10.21 25.90
CA ALA A 68 8.82 -9.61 25.25
C ALA A 68 9.27 -10.50 24.10
N GLY A 69 9.58 -9.89 22.98
CA GLY A 69 10.09 -10.56 21.79
C GLY A 69 11.16 -9.73 21.14
N LEU A 70 12.18 -10.39 20.59
CA LEU A 70 13.27 -9.76 19.83
C LEU A 70 13.57 -10.61 18.60
N ARG A 71 13.88 -9.94 17.50
CA ARG A 71 14.32 -10.52 16.25
C ARG A 71 15.47 -9.70 15.68
N TYR A 72 16.52 -10.39 15.28
CA TYR A 72 17.60 -9.84 14.47
C TYR A 72 17.55 -10.45 13.09
N THR A 73 17.67 -9.63 12.06
CA THR A 73 17.62 -10.03 10.65
C THR A 73 18.80 -9.46 9.91
N GLU A 74 19.50 -10.32 9.17
CA GLU A 74 20.45 -9.95 8.12
C GLU A 74 19.79 -10.20 6.78
N ASP A 75 19.88 -9.25 5.87
CA ASP A 75 19.24 -9.28 4.55
C ASP A 75 20.25 -8.84 3.50
N LYS A 76 20.63 -9.75 2.60
CA LYS A 76 21.60 -9.50 1.52
C LYS A 76 20.86 -9.40 0.23
N PHE A 77 21.03 -8.29 -0.45
CA PHE A 77 20.46 -8.02 -1.75
C PHE A 77 21.57 -7.96 -2.78
N SER A 78 21.36 -8.61 -3.93
CA SER A 78 22.21 -8.47 -5.10
C SER A 78 21.39 -8.45 -6.37
N SER A 79 21.84 -7.73 -7.39
CA SER A 79 21.24 -7.76 -8.71
C SER A 79 22.24 -7.51 -9.80
N ASP A 80 22.26 -8.38 -10.80
CA ASP A 80 22.87 -8.08 -12.10
C ASP A 80 21.90 -7.23 -12.90
N VAL A 81 22.31 -5.99 -13.24
CA VAL A 81 21.50 -5.05 -13.99
C VAL A 81 22.16 -4.74 -15.32
N THR A 82 21.44 -4.98 -16.42
CA THR A 82 21.84 -4.54 -17.74
C THR A 82 21.02 -3.32 -18.09
N ASN A 83 21.69 -2.21 -18.37
CA ASN A 83 21.03 -0.96 -18.62
C ASN A 83 20.45 -0.86 -20.04
N PHE A 84 19.71 0.21 -20.24
CA PHE A 84 19.21 0.77 -21.49
C PHE A 84 20.11 0.41 -22.68
N PHE A 85 19.59 -0.33 -23.65
CA PHE A 85 20.28 -0.83 -24.84
C PHE A 85 21.30 -1.97 -24.64
N GLY A 86 21.37 -2.60 -23.47
CA GLY A 86 22.32 -3.70 -23.25
C GLY A 86 23.80 -3.30 -23.28
N LEU A 87 24.08 -2.00 -23.08
CA LEU A 87 25.42 -1.45 -23.29
C LEU A 87 26.32 -1.58 -22.04
N GLN A 88 25.72 -1.70 -20.88
CA GLN A 88 26.46 -1.86 -19.62
C GLN A 88 25.76 -2.83 -18.70
N THR A 89 26.54 -3.69 -18.07
CA THR A 89 26.08 -4.57 -16.99
C THR A 89 26.88 -4.25 -15.75
N TYR A 90 26.21 -4.11 -14.63
CA TYR A 90 26.84 -3.88 -13.32
C TYR A 90 26.13 -4.70 -12.24
N LEU A 91 26.90 -5.05 -11.23
CA LEU A 91 26.39 -5.72 -10.06
C LEU A 91 26.05 -4.68 -8.98
N ILE A 92 24.85 -4.78 -8.46
CA ILE A 92 24.39 -4.00 -7.31
C ILE A 92 24.34 -4.94 -6.12
N GLU A 93 24.98 -4.58 -5.02
CA GLU A 93 24.96 -5.35 -3.77
C GLU A 93 24.68 -4.40 -2.59
N ASP A 94 23.88 -4.88 -1.64
CA ASP A 94 23.59 -4.18 -0.39
C ASP A 94 23.35 -5.18 0.73
N ASP A 95 23.92 -4.90 1.91
CA ASP A 95 23.75 -5.69 3.12
C ASP A 95 22.99 -4.85 4.16
N LEU A 96 21.85 -5.34 4.61
CA LEU A 96 20.97 -4.68 5.54
C LEU A 96 20.84 -5.49 6.82
N GLU A 97 20.93 -4.82 7.96
CA GLU A 97 20.77 -5.43 9.28
C GLU A 97 19.70 -4.68 10.07
N GLU A 98 18.73 -5.41 10.61
CA GLU A 98 17.66 -4.81 11.36
C GLU A 98 17.33 -5.59 12.63
N THR A 99 17.07 -4.84 13.70
CA THR A 99 16.60 -5.39 14.96
C THR A 99 15.18 -4.92 15.23
N THR A 100 14.25 -5.86 15.35
CA THR A 100 12.84 -5.60 15.63
C THR A 100 12.41 -6.32 16.90
N GLY A 101 11.29 -5.90 17.47
CA GLY A 101 10.81 -6.53 18.69
C GLY A 101 9.48 -5.97 19.19
N LYS A 102 9.01 -6.58 20.27
CA LYS A 102 7.79 -6.19 20.96
C LYS A 102 7.99 -6.29 22.47
N ILE A 103 7.45 -5.31 23.18
CA ILE A 103 7.20 -5.40 24.62
C ILE A 103 5.72 -5.07 24.84
N ALA A 104 5.04 -5.88 25.64
CA ALA A 104 3.65 -5.61 26.00
C ALA A 104 3.40 -5.99 27.46
N ALA A 105 2.51 -5.24 28.09
CA ALA A 105 1.92 -5.56 29.38
C ALA A 105 0.41 -5.71 29.20
N GLU A 106 -0.13 -6.81 29.69
CA GLU A 106 -1.56 -7.11 29.69
C GLU A 106 -2.02 -7.23 31.14
N TYR A 107 -3.20 -6.69 31.42
CA TYR A 107 -3.81 -6.72 32.72
C TYR A 107 -5.29 -7.13 32.63
N ASP A 108 -5.64 -8.26 33.26
CA ASP A 108 -7.00 -8.69 33.41
C ASP A 108 -7.65 -7.91 34.58
N VAL A 109 -8.50 -6.95 34.24
CA VAL A 109 -9.24 -6.14 35.22
C VAL A 109 -10.24 -7.02 35.98
N ASN A 110 -10.81 -7.96 35.27
CA ASN A 110 -11.68 -9.07 35.78
C ASN A 110 -11.74 -10.18 34.70
N ASP A 111 -12.54 -11.21 34.92
CA ASP A 111 -12.66 -12.38 34.03
C ASP A 111 -13.11 -12.00 32.61
N ASP A 112 -13.81 -10.87 32.44
CA ASP A 112 -14.42 -10.45 31.18
C ASP A 112 -13.69 -9.27 30.53
N THR A 113 -12.71 -8.66 31.22
CA THR A 113 -12.10 -7.41 30.76
C THR A 113 -10.59 -7.43 30.87
N MET A 114 -9.91 -7.21 29.77
CA MET A 114 -8.47 -7.08 29.68
C MET A 114 -8.09 -5.75 29.05
N VAL A 115 -7.08 -5.08 29.63
CA VAL A 115 -6.41 -3.90 29.04
C VAL A 115 -4.97 -4.24 28.72
N TYR A 116 -4.40 -3.58 27.72
CA TYR A 116 -3.00 -3.77 27.36
C TYR A 116 -2.34 -2.48 26.93
N LEU A 117 -1.03 -2.46 27.08
CA LEU A 117 -0.15 -1.45 26.50
C LEU A 117 0.99 -2.19 25.78
N SER A 118 1.27 -1.83 24.54
CA SER A 118 2.37 -2.42 23.80
C SER A 118 3.22 -1.37 23.09
N TYR A 119 4.50 -1.70 22.95
CA TYR A 119 5.42 -1.07 22.02
C TYR A 119 5.94 -2.15 21.07
N THR A 120 5.91 -1.85 19.78
CA THR A 120 6.41 -2.76 18.74
C THR A 120 7.25 -1.98 17.75
N ARG A 121 8.45 -2.51 17.44
CA ARG A 121 9.27 -2.04 16.32
C ARG A 121 9.24 -3.07 15.21
N GLY A 122 8.87 -2.62 14.01
CA GLY A 122 8.87 -3.38 12.77
C GLY A 122 9.75 -2.72 11.70
N PHE A 123 10.01 -3.43 10.60
CA PHE A 123 10.71 -2.86 9.45
C PHE A 123 10.22 -3.44 8.13
N LYS A 124 10.43 -2.67 7.07
CA LYS A 124 10.34 -3.09 5.68
C LYS A 124 11.73 -2.89 5.06
N PRO A 125 12.36 -3.94 4.52
CA PRO A 125 13.75 -3.84 4.10
C PRO A 125 13.91 -2.82 2.97
N GLY A 126 15.06 -2.18 2.95
CA GLY A 126 15.55 -1.38 1.85
C GLY A 126 15.87 -2.22 0.62
N GLY A 127 16.43 -1.59 -0.38
CA GLY A 127 16.80 -2.27 -1.60
C GLY A 127 17.37 -1.32 -2.63
N SER A 128 17.42 -1.78 -3.88
CA SER A 128 17.95 -1.01 -4.99
C SER A 128 16.85 -0.65 -6.00
N ASN A 129 16.99 0.54 -6.57
CA ASN A 129 16.21 1.02 -7.68
C ASN A 129 16.78 0.46 -8.98
N LEU A 130 16.36 -0.74 -9.36
CA LEU A 130 16.90 -1.52 -10.47
C LEU A 130 16.65 -0.92 -11.84
N THR A 131 15.72 0.01 -11.96
CA THR A 131 15.26 0.50 -13.25
C THR A 131 16.23 1.45 -13.94
N PHE A 132 17.16 2.06 -13.19
CA PHE A 132 18.09 3.05 -13.74
C PHE A 132 19.39 3.09 -12.91
N GLY A 133 20.20 2.07 -13.05
CA GLY A 133 21.53 2.10 -12.50
C GLY A 133 22.44 2.99 -13.32
N PHE A 134 22.72 4.18 -12.83
CA PHE A 134 23.87 4.94 -13.28
C PHE A 134 24.90 4.91 -12.17
N PRO A 135 26.19 4.68 -12.51
CA PRO A 135 27.27 4.81 -11.54
C PRO A 135 27.22 6.19 -10.88
N GLU A 136 27.60 6.26 -9.62
CA GLU A 136 27.68 7.52 -8.85
C GLU A 136 28.57 8.58 -9.54
N ASP A 137 29.46 8.17 -10.44
CA ASP A 137 30.47 8.99 -11.09
C ASP A 137 30.06 9.55 -12.46
N ASP A 138 28.81 9.35 -12.89
CA ASP A 138 28.41 9.83 -14.23
C ASP A 138 28.02 11.31 -14.23
N GLU A 139 29.04 12.16 -14.00
CA GLU A 139 28.95 13.62 -14.26
C GLU A 139 28.72 13.95 -15.75
N GLN A 140 28.71 12.97 -16.64
CA GLN A 140 28.79 13.18 -18.09
C GLN A 140 27.47 13.16 -18.81
N ASN A 141 26.37 12.77 -18.17
CA ASN A 141 25.12 12.60 -18.89
C ASN A 141 24.19 13.80 -18.78
N PHE A 142 23.94 14.38 -19.92
CA PHE A 142 22.95 15.37 -20.30
C PHE A 142 23.19 16.85 -20.00
N GLY A 143 24.42 17.30 -19.82
CA GLY A 143 24.77 18.74 -19.93
C GLY A 143 24.08 19.67 -18.92
N ALA A 144 23.45 19.13 -17.91
CA ALA A 144 22.74 19.87 -16.89
C ALA A 144 23.54 19.85 -15.58
N GLN A 145 23.50 20.95 -14.85
CA GLN A 145 24.01 21.10 -13.49
C GLN A 145 23.68 19.87 -12.64
N PRO A 146 24.56 19.39 -11.75
CA PRO A 146 24.27 18.28 -10.88
C PRO A 146 23.09 18.65 -9.99
N ALA A 147 21.92 18.18 -10.35
CA ALA A 147 20.77 18.29 -9.50
C ALA A 147 20.96 17.31 -8.34
N PRO A 148 20.59 17.67 -7.13
CA PRO A 148 20.53 16.69 -6.05
C PRO A 148 19.69 15.51 -6.53
N GLN A 149 20.26 14.32 -6.49
CA GLN A 149 19.56 13.10 -6.86
C GLN A 149 18.37 12.94 -5.92
N LEU A 150 17.19 12.74 -6.47
CA LEU A 150 15.97 12.48 -5.70
C LEU A 150 15.65 10.99 -5.64
N VAL A 151 16.13 10.24 -6.62
CA VAL A 151 16.06 8.78 -6.63
C VAL A 151 17.49 8.25 -6.60
N PHE A 152 17.86 7.65 -5.48
CA PHE A 152 19.17 7.06 -5.28
C PHE A 152 19.22 5.62 -5.78
N PRO A 153 20.40 5.08 -6.11
CA PRO A 153 20.54 3.66 -6.45
C PRO A 153 19.99 2.73 -5.36
N PHE A 154 20.17 3.11 -4.11
CA PHE A 154 19.68 2.38 -2.94
C PHE A 154 18.68 3.23 -2.16
N PHE A 155 17.64 2.57 -1.65
CA PHE A 155 16.72 3.15 -0.69
C PHE A 155 16.81 2.41 0.63
N LYS A 156 16.67 3.15 1.72
CA LYS A 156 16.85 2.64 3.09
C LYS A 156 15.69 1.76 3.52
N SER A 157 15.94 0.91 4.51
CA SER A 157 14.88 0.26 5.29
C SER A 157 13.93 1.32 5.87
N GLU A 158 12.64 1.05 5.75
CA GLU A 158 11.58 1.77 6.45
C GLU A 158 11.38 1.08 7.79
N THR A 159 11.37 1.83 8.88
CA THR A 159 11.07 1.30 10.20
C THR A 159 9.81 1.94 10.78
N ILE A 160 9.09 1.18 11.58
CA ILE A 160 7.91 1.64 12.30
C ILE A 160 8.09 1.39 13.79
N ASP A 161 7.89 2.42 14.59
CA ASP A 161 7.76 2.35 16.03
C ASP A 161 6.31 2.59 16.41
N ALA A 162 5.65 1.60 17.00
CA ALA A 162 4.23 1.60 17.30
C ALA A 162 3.99 1.51 18.80
N ILE A 163 3.26 2.46 19.35
CA ILE A 163 2.71 2.41 20.71
C ILE A 163 1.20 2.24 20.60
N GLU A 164 0.66 1.27 21.33
CA GLU A 164 -0.77 0.99 21.32
C GLU A 164 -1.27 0.68 22.74
N ILE A 165 -2.39 1.28 23.10
CA ILE A 165 -3.18 0.92 24.28
C ILE A 165 -4.53 0.40 23.85
N GLY A 166 -4.99 -0.70 24.43
CA GLY A 166 -6.27 -1.29 24.07
C GLY A 166 -7.02 -1.90 25.23
N LEU A 167 -8.30 -2.10 24.96
CA LEU A 167 -9.29 -2.72 25.82
C LEU A 167 -9.99 -3.85 25.07
N LYS A 168 -10.13 -5.02 25.68
CA LYS A 168 -10.98 -6.10 25.22
C LYS A 168 -11.92 -6.49 26.34
N THR A 169 -13.22 -6.47 26.05
CA THR A 169 -14.21 -6.77 27.11
C THR A 169 -15.46 -7.45 26.56
N ASP A 170 -15.95 -8.43 27.32
CA ASP A 170 -17.25 -9.06 27.13
C ASP A 170 -18.23 -8.47 28.16
N MET A 171 -19.25 -7.81 27.69
CA MET A 171 -20.26 -7.11 28.49
C MET A 171 -21.64 -7.76 28.33
N LEU A 172 -22.59 -7.40 29.21
CA LEU A 172 -23.98 -7.83 29.14
C LEU A 172 -24.10 -9.37 29.15
N ASP A 173 -23.40 -10.03 30.07
CA ASP A 173 -23.36 -11.51 30.20
C ASP A 173 -22.89 -12.19 28.89
N GLY A 174 -21.84 -11.61 28.23
CA GLY A 174 -21.24 -12.13 27.00
C GLY A 174 -22.02 -11.79 25.72
N LYS A 175 -23.08 -10.98 25.82
CA LYS A 175 -23.87 -10.56 24.65
C LYS A 175 -23.25 -9.43 23.83
N LEU A 176 -22.31 -8.70 24.40
CA LEU A 176 -21.62 -7.62 23.70
C LEU A 176 -20.11 -7.76 23.92
N ARG A 177 -19.39 -8.10 22.86
CA ARG A 177 -17.93 -8.04 22.81
C ARG A 177 -17.49 -6.72 22.24
N THR A 178 -16.57 -6.05 22.94
CA THR A 178 -16.00 -4.76 22.53
C THR A 178 -14.49 -4.87 22.55
N ASN A 179 -13.86 -4.52 21.41
CA ASN A 179 -12.43 -4.26 21.32
C ASN A 179 -12.25 -2.78 20.95
N ALA A 180 -11.44 -2.08 21.71
CA ALA A 180 -11.10 -0.68 21.44
C ALA A 180 -9.60 -0.51 21.57
N SER A 181 -8.98 0.24 20.65
CA SER A 181 -7.58 0.61 20.73
C SER A 181 -7.33 2.05 20.33
N ALA A 182 -6.27 2.62 20.90
CA ALA A 182 -5.70 3.88 20.48
C ALA A 182 -4.22 3.65 20.19
N PHE A 183 -3.72 4.19 19.09
CA PHE A 183 -2.35 3.97 18.66
C PHE A 183 -1.68 5.26 18.19
N PHE A 184 -0.34 5.24 18.28
CA PHE A 184 0.55 6.24 17.71
C PHE A 184 1.74 5.52 17.09
N TYR A 185 1.98 5.77 15.80
CA TYR A 185 3.05 5.17 15.01
C TYR A 185 3.95 6.26 14.44
N THR A 186 5.26 6.03 14.53
CA THR A 186 6.26 6.83 13.83
C THR A 186 6.93 5.95 12.79
N TYR A 187 6.96 6.45 11.56
CA TYR A 187 7.70 5.83 10.46
C TYR A 187 8.97 6.60 10.20
N ASP A 188 10.11 5.91 10.24
CA ASP A 188 11.38 6.43 9.77
C ASP A 188 11.67 5.89 8.38
N ASN A 189 12.12 6.76 7.48
CA ASN A 189 12.46 6.44 6.09
C ASN A 189 11.29 5.78 5.33
N LEU A 190 10.09 6.30 5.45
CA LEU A 190 8.91 5.79 4.74
C LEU A 190 9.20 5.68 3.23
N GLN A 191 9.05 4.48 2.68
CA GLN A 191 9.32 4.21 1.28
C GLN A 191 8.13 4.65 0.41
N PHE A 192 8.38 5.51 -0.54
CA PHE A 192 7.35 5.93 -1.51
C PHE A 192 7.90 5.92 -2.94
N GLN A 193 7.03 5.76 -3.91
CA GLN A 193 7.42 5.81 -5.30
C GLN A 193 7.59 7.25 -5.76
N SER A 194 8.74 7.56 -6.33
CA SER A 194 9.09 8.86 -6.89
C SER A 194 9.57 8.69 -8.33
N THR A 195 9.34 9.68 -9.15
CA THR A 195 9.81 9.70 -10.55
C THR A 195 10.38 11.08 -10.87
N ASP A 196 11.62 11.10 -11.34
CA ASP A 196 12.24 12.30 -11.90
C ASP A 196 11.94 12.33 -13.41
N PRO A 197 11.04 13.20 -13.86
CA PRO A 197 10.63 13.24 -15.27
C PRO A 197 11.74 13.73 -16.22
N ASP A 198 12.69 14.50 -15.69
CA ASP A 198 13.74 15.14 -16.50
C ASP A 198 14.80 14.15 -17.00
N VAL A 199 15.07 13.15 -16.17
CA VAL A 199 16.04 12.09 -16.48
C VAL A 199 15.36 10.72 -16.62
N TYR A 200 14.03 10.69 -16.62
CA TYR A 200 13.21 9.47 -16.67
C TYR A 200 13.64 8.43 -15.63
N ARG A 201 14.05 8.89 -14.46
CA ARG A 201 14.42 8.04 -13.34
C ARG A 201 13.23 7.88 -12.40
N GLY A 202 12.71 6.68 -12.33
CA GLY A 202 11.72 6.30 -11.33
C GLY A 202 12.28 5.31 -10.35
N GLY A 203 11.73 5.28 -9.15
CA GLY A 203 12.10 4.32 -8.14
C GLY A 203 11.50 4.65 -6.79
N VAL A 204 12.03 4.01 -5.76
CA VAL A 204 11.65 4.24 -4.37
C VAL A 204 12.59 5.28 -3.77
N ALA A 205 12.00 6.27 -3.12
CA ALA A 205 12.68 7.24 -2.27
C ALA A 205 12.19 7.06 -0.82
N ASN A 206 12.90 7.69 0.13
CA ASN A 206 12.53 7.64 1.53
C ASN A 206 12.11 9.02 2.03
N ILE A 207 10.91 9.12 2.59
CA ILE A 207 10.51 10.27 3.41
C ILE A 207 11.10 10.07 4.80
N PRO A 208 11.87 11.04 5.35
CA PRO A 208 12.64 10.81 6.59
C PRO A 208 11.77 10.42 7.78
N GLU A 209 10.66 11.10 8.01
CA GLU A 209 9.77 10.82 9.14
C GLU A 209 8.30 11.12 8.81
N SER A 210 7.40 10.24 9.26
CA SER A 210 5.95 10.40 9.15
C SER A 210 5.29 9.83 10.40
N GLU A 211 4.15 10.39 10.75
CA GLU A 211 3.37 9.98 11.92
C GLU A 211 1.97 9.51 11.54
N MET A 212 1.47 8.58 12.33
CA MET A 212 0.10 8.07 12.20
C MET A 212 -0.48 7.87 13.60
N ARG A 213 -1.68 8.35 13.83
CA ARG A 213 -2.42 8.15 15.08
C ARG A 213 -3.87 7.84 14.81
N GLY A 214 -4.45 7.02 15.65
CA GLY A 214 -5.83 6.62 15.41
C GLY A 214 -6.51 5.94 16.57
N LEU A 215 -7.80 5.70 16.35
CA LEU A 215 -8.68 4.97 17.25
C LEU A 215 -9.40 3.89 16.43
N GLU A 216 -9.47 2.68 16.99
CA GLU A 216 -10.26 1.59 16.43
C GLU A 216 -11.28 1.10 17.45
N LEU A 217 -12.47 0.78 16.97
CA LEU A 217 -13.56 0.24 17.77
C LEU A 217 -14.26 -0.89 17.02
N GLU A 218 -14.30 -2.06 17.63
CA GLU A 218 -15.05 -3.21 17.14
C GLU A 218 -16.11 -3.61 18.16
N LEU A 219 -17.32 -3.82 17.70
CA LEU A 219 -18.49 -4.23 18.49
C LEU A 219 -19.13 -5.46 17.86
N LEU A 220 -19.25 -6.54 18.61
CA LEU A 220 -20.03 -7.71 18.24
C LEU A 220 -21.13 -7.92 19.28
N GLY A 221 -22.38 -7.68 18.88
CA GLY A 221 -23.54 -7.69 19.78
C GLY A 221 -24.58 -8.74 19.42
N ILE A 222 -25.04 -9.51 20.40
CA ILE A 222 -26.22 -10.39 20.31
C ILE A 222 -27.40 -9.58 20.85
N LEU A 223 -28.17 -8.98 19.93
CA LEU A 223 -29.30 -8.10 20.28
C LEU A 223 -30.54 -8.91 20.68
N SER A 224 -30.73 -10.09 20.06
CA SER A 224 -31.73 -11.09 20.42
C SER A 224 -31.25 -12.47 19.99
N ASP A 225 -32.04 -13.50 20.22
CA ASP A 225 -31.74 -14.89 19.81
C ASP A 225 -31.55 -15.00 18.28
N GLU A 226 -32.16 -14.12 17.52
CA GLU A 226 -32.09 -14.12 16.06
C GLU A 226 -31.30 -12.95 15.46
N LEU A 227 -30.95 -11.93 16.26
CA LEU A 227 -30.40 -10.68 15.73
C LEU A 227 -29.01 -10.39 16.29
N THR A 228 -28.02 -10.24 15.40
CA THR A 228 -26.63 -9.87 15.74
C THR A 228 -26.21 -8.60 15.03
N LEU A 229 -25.38 -7.81 15.72
CA LEU A 229 -24.72 -6.62 15.21
C LEU A 229 -23.21 -6.88 15.14
N ASP A 230 -22.58 -6.59 14.00
CA ASP A 230 -21.12 -6.45 13.83
C ASP A 230 -20.85 -5.03 13.37
N ALA A 231 -20.12 -4.25 14.17
CA ALA A 231 -19.83 -2.87 13.83
C ALA A 231 -18.35 -2.56 14.08
N ARG A 232 -17.68 -1.97 13.10
CA ARG A 232 -16.27 -1.62 13.14
C ARG A 232 -16.09 -0.19 12.67
N PHE A 233 -15.28 0.56 13.41
CA PHE A 233 -14.99 1.96 13.15
C PHE A 233 -13.49 2.17 13.30
N ALA A 234 -12.89 2.94 12.38
CA ALA A 234 -11.54 3.42 12.51
C ALA A 234 -11.49 4.93 12.21
N PHE A 235 -10.79 5.65 13.06
CA PHE A 235 -10.45 7.06 12.89
C PHE A 235 -8.94 7.14 12.76
N LEU A 236 -8.45 7.81 11.73
CA LEU A 236 -7.05 7.86 11.37
C LEU A 236 -6.64 9.29 11.05
N ASP A 237 -5.53 9.74 11.62
CA ASP A 237 -4.88 10.98 11.27
C ASP A 237 -3.41 10.70 10.96
N THR A 238 -2.94 11.20 9.82
CA THR A 238 -1.60 10.93 9.32
C THR A 238 -0.93 12.21 8.85
N GLU A 239 0.39 12.30 9.03
CA GLU A 239 1.17 13.47 8.66
C GLU A 239 2.60 13.09 8.27
N ILE A 240 3.13 13.72 7.23
CA ILE A 240 4.57 13.77 6.95
C ILE A 240 5.18 14.81 7.89
N SER A 241 5.84 14.35 8.95
CA SER A 241 6.32 15.21 10.03
C SER A 241 7.64 15.94 9.71
N SER A 242 8.47 15.34 8.84
CA SER A 242 9.74 15.93 8.42
C SER A 242 9.62 16.79 7.16
N ALA A 243 10.46 17.85 7.08
CA ALA A 243 10.62 18.61 5.86
C ALA A 243 11.23 17.73 4.75
N TYR A 244 10.55 17.65 3.62
CA TYR A 244 10.99 16.86 2.46
C TYR A 244 10.45 17.46 1.16
N GLU A 245 11.36 17.73 0.21
CA GLU A 245 10.99 18.18 -1.12
C GLU A 245 10.91 16.99 -2.07
N ALA A 246 9.72 16.72 -2.59
CA ALA A 246 9.47 15.70 -3.59
C ALA A 246 9.19 16.31 -4.96
N LEU A 247 9.48 15.55 -6.03
CA LEU A 247 9.13 15.95 -7.41
C LEU A 247 7.67 15.58 -7.69
N ASP A 248 6.84 16.58 -7.94
CA ASP A 248 5.48 16.36 -8.43
C ASP A 248 5.48 16.18 -9.94
N ASN A 249 5.26 14.95 -10.37
CA ASN A 249 5.21 14.59 -11.78
C ASN A 249 4.05 15.24 -12.56
N ILE A 250 3.00 15.72 -11.91
CA ILE A 250 1.95 16.52 -12.58
C ILE A 250 2.52 17.85 -13.07
N LYS A 251 3.40 18.46 -12.31
CA LYS A 251 4.06 19.71 -12.71
C LYS A 251 5.06 19.50 -13.84
N ALA A 252 5.44 18.26 -14.14
CA ALA A 252 6.32 17.96 -15.28
C ALA A 252 5.72 18.38 -16.60
N GLU A 253 4.41 18.32 -16.77
CA GLU A 253 3.72 18.84 -17.97
C GLU A 253 4.05 20.33 -18.19
N LEU A 254 3.99 21.14 -17.16
CA LEU A 254 4.32 22.57 -17.22
C LEU A 254 5.76 22.80 -17.67
N TYR A 255 6.67 21.97 -17.19
CA TYR A 255 8.08 22.04 -17.59
C TYR A 255 8.28 21.65 -19.06
N PHE A 256 7.69 20.54 -19.53
CA PHE A 256 7.84 20.08 -20.91
C PHE A 256 7.20 21.02 -21.93
N PHE A 257 6.12 21.69 -21.56
CA PHE A 257 5.50 22.70 -22.44
C PHE A 257 6.11 24.10 -22.28
N GLY A 258 7.14 24.24 -21.47
CA GLY A 258 7.92 25.49 -21.35
C GLY A 258 7.26 26.57 -20.49
N GLU A 259 6.28 26.23 -19.67
CA GLU A 259 5.66 27.15 -18.73
C GLU A 259 6.52 27.34 -17.47
N GLU A 260 7.32 26.31 -17.08
CA GLU A 260 8.24 26.37 -15.95
C GLU A 260 9.70 26.41 -16.41
N PRO A 261 10.52 27.31 -15.88
CA PRO A 261 11.86 27.58 -16.40
C PRO A 261 12.90 26.50 -16.01
N THR A 262 12.65 25.71 -14.98
CA THR A 262 13.60 24.70 -14.50
C THR A 262 12.88 23.54 -13.84
N ARG A 263 13.50 22.34 -13.84
CA ARG A 263 12.98 21.18 -13.11
C ARG A 263 12.93 21.38 -11.59
N TYR A 264 13.62 22.37 -11.04
CA TYR A 264 13.54 22.69 -9.60
C TYR A 264 12.16 23.22 -9.21
N SER A 265 11.46 23.87 -10.13
CA SER A 265 10.09 24.33 -9.93
C SER A 265 9.06 23.19 -9.86
N LEU A 266 9.45 21.94 -10.21
CA LEU A 266 8.62 20.76 -10.05
C LEU A 266 8.62 20.20 -8.62
N ARG A 267 9.51 20.71 -7.76
CA ARG A 267 9.59 20.28 -6.38
C ARG A 267 8.51 20.92 -5.53
N GLU A 268 8.06 20.16 -4.59
CA GLU A 268 7.07 20.57 -3.61
C GLU A 268 7.47 20.08 -2.23
N ASP A 269 7.44 20.99 -1.25
CA ASP A 269 7.57 20.59 0.14
C ASP A 269 6.28 19.90 0.57
N ILE A 270 6.41 18.64 0.97
CA ILE A 270 5.28 17.80 1.39
C ILE A 270 5.15 17.67 2.91
N GLN A 271 5.90 18.45 3.67
CA GLN A 271 5.73 18.49 5.13
C GLN A 271 4.32 18.92 5.50
N GLY A 272 3.70 18.25 6.45
CA GLY A 272 2.32 18.49 6.87
C GLY A 272 1.26 17.82 6.00
N ASN A 273 1.65 17.20 4.89
CA ASN A 273 0.72 16.46 4.05
C ASN A 273 0.33 15.12 4.67
N LYS A 274 -0.90 14.68 4.37
CA LYS A 274 -1.40 13.35 4.77
C LYS A 274 -0.69 12.25 3.99
N LEU A 275 -0.55 11.09 4.61
CA LEU A 275 -0.07 9.89 3.94
C LEU A 275 -1.09 9.38 2.91
N PRO A 276 -0.61 8.81 1.79
CA PRO A 276 -1.49 8.26 0.77
C PRO A 276 -2.33 7.09 1.29
N LYS A 277 -3.55 6.94 0.73
CA LYS A 277 -4.47 5.82 0.98
C LYS A 277 -4.85 5.63 2.45
N SER A 278 -4.90 6.71 3.19
CA SER A 278 -5.18 6.76 4.62
C SER A 278 -6.47 7.55 4.87
N PRO A 279 -7.66 6.96 4.69
CA PRO A 279 -8.92 7.65 4.93
C PRO A 279 -9.07 8.03 6.41
N ASP A 280 -9.53 9.25 6.68
CA ASP A 280 -9.69 9.78 8.03
C ASP A 280 -10.70 9.02 8.87
N PHE A 281 -11.68 8.42 8.22
CA PHE A 281 -12.72 7.62 8.86
C PHE A 281 -13.17 6.46 7.99
N THR A 282 -13.30 5.29 8.58
CA THR A 282 -13.95 4.13 7.96
C THR A 282 -14.94 3.49 8.92
N ALA A 283 -16.03 2.98 8.37
CA ALA A 283 -17.02 2.25 9.14
C ALA A 283 -17.55 1.04 8.34
N ASN A 284 -17.76 -0.06 9.03
CA ASN A 284 -18.51 -1.21 8.52
C ASN A 284 -19.51 -1.61 9.61
N VAL A 285 -20.81 -1.60 9.28
CA VAL A 285 -21.88 -1.96 10.21
C VAL A 285 -22.77 -2.97 9.55
N ALA A 286 -22.79 -4.19 10.07
CA ALA A 286 -23.65 -5.27 9.59
C ALA A 286 -24.67 -5.66 10.66
N LEU A 287 -25.93 -5.68 10.29
CA LEU A 287 -27.04 -6.20 11.08
C LEU A 287 -27.52 -7.48 10.43
N ARG A 288 -27.43 -8.59 11.15
CA ARG A 288 -27.78 -9.93 10.68
C ARG A 288 -28.93 -10.51 11.49
N TYR A 289 -29.98 -10.90 10.80
CA TYR A 289 -31.10 -11.65 11.32
C TYR A 289 -31.01 -13.10 10.83
N ASP A 290 -31.01 -14.07 11.74
CA ASP A 290 -30.90 -15.50 11.47
C ASP A 290 -31.99 -16.23 12.24
N LYS A 291 -32.89 -16.94 11.53
CA LYS A 291 -34.05 -17.58 12.16
C LYS A 291 -34.28 -18.96 11.61
N GLU A 292 -34.27 -19.93 12.51
CA GLU A 292 -34.81 -21.25 12.23
C GLU A 292 -36.34 -21.21 12.28
N LEU A 293 -36.97 -21.61 11.19
CA LEU A 293 -38.43 -21.66 11.05
C LEU A 293 -38.98 -22.99 11.59
N ALA A 294 -40.21 -22.99 12.01
CA ALA A 294 -40.89 -24.20 12.54
C ALA A 294 -40.87 -25.40 11.58
N SER A 295 -40.64 -25.16 10.29
CA SER A 295 -40.47 -26.21 9.27
C SER A 295 -39.06 -26.82 9.21
N GLY A 296 -38.12 -26.37 10.04
CA GLY A 296 -36.70 -26.74 10.00
C GLY A 296 -35.91 -26.00 8.89
N ASN A 297 -36.55 -25.09 8.16
CA ASN A 297 -35.85 -24.23 7.20
C ASN A 297 -35.16 -23.09 7.92
N ASN A 298 -34.10 -22.53 7.30
CA ASN A 298 -33.42 -21.37 7.85
C ASN A 298 -33.57 -20.14 6.96
N LEU A 299 -33.85 -18.98 7.58
CA LEU A 299 -33.92 -17.67 6.93
C LEU A 299 -32.83 -16.78 7.51
N LEU A 300 -31.94 -16.30 6.65
CA LEU A 300 -30.96 -15.27 6.98
C LEU A 300 -31.30 -13.99 6.20
N ALA A 301 -31.26 -12.87 6.88
CA ALA A 301 -31.30 -11.54 6.24
C ALA A 301 -30.19 -10.69 6.84
N GLN A 302 -29.42 -10.00 6.00
CA GLN A 302 -28.32 -9.12 6.43
C GLN A 302 -28.40 -7.80 5.69
N ALA A 303 -28.23 -6.72 6.43
CA ALA A 303 -27.95 -5.40 5.89
C ALA A 303 -26.54 -4.96 6.34
N GLU A 304 -25.73 -4.52 5.42
CA GLU A 304 -24.35 -4.08 5.66
C GLU A 304 -24.17 -2.69 5.07
N LEU A 305 -23.73 -1.75 5.92
CA LEU A 305 -23.35 -0.40 5.54
C LEU A 305 -21.83 -0.30 5.60
N ILE A 306 -21.22 0.11 4.49
CA ILE A 306 -19.77 0.33 4.37
C ILE A 306 -19.56 1.80 4.05
N HIS A 307 -18.83 2.50 4.90
CA HIS A 307 -18.41 3.88 4.68
C HIS A 307 -16.91 3.96 4.59
N ARG A 308 -16.39 4.68 3.60
CA ARG A 308 -14.99 5.07 3.48
C ARG A 308 -14.91 6.58 3.33
N GLY A 309 -14.22 7.23 4.26
CA GLY A 309 -13.93 8.65 4.21
C GLY A 309 -13.01 9.04 3.06
N GLU A 310 -12.87 10.33 2.87
CA GLU A 310 -11.93 10.91 1.92
C GLU A 310 -10.47 10.55 2.27
N PHE A 311 -9.63 10.37 1.26
CA PHE A 311 -8.20 10.18 1.42
C PHE A 311 -7.41 10.76 0.25
N GLN A 312 -6.09 10.90 0.46
CA GLN A 312 -5.17 11.36 -0.57
C GLN A 312 -4.53 10.19 -1.31
N GLN A 313 -4.48 10.23 -2.64
CA GLN A 313 -3.90 9.15 -3.45
C GLN A 313 -2.37 9.22 -3.50
N ARG A 314 -1.80 10.44 -3.47
CA ARG A 314 -0.36 10.69 -3.51
C ARG A 314 0.06 11.58 -2.33
N VAL A 315 1.37 11.63 -2.07
CA VAL A 315 1.98 12.43 -1.00
C VAL A 315 1.83 13.96 -1.19
N PHE A 316 1.48 14.41 -2.38
CA PHE A 316 1.37 15.84 -2.71
C PHE A 316 0.07 16.47 -2.23
N ASN A 317 -0.95 15.67 -1.97
CA ASN A 317 -2.26 16.11 -1.50
C ASN A 317 -2.91 17.20 -2.37
N SER A 318 -2.70 17.13 -3.68
CA SER A 318 -3.33 18.06 -4.62
C SER A 318 -4.85 17.90 -4.61
N PRO A 319 -5.63 18.96 -4.32
CA PRO A 319 -7.08 18.85 -4.19
C PRO A 319 -7.79 18.49 -5.51
N PHE A 320 -7.12 18.63 -6.65
CA PHE A 320 -7.71 18.38 -7.96
C PHE A 320 -7.51 16.96 -8.47
N VAL A 321 -6.41 16.30 -8.09
CA VAL A 321 -6.00 15.02 -8.68
C VAL A 321 -5.69 13.93 -7.65
N ASP A 322 -5.42 14.31 -6.40
CA ASP A 322 -5.03 13.35 -5.36
C ASP A 322 -6.18 13.01 -4.40
N THR A 323 -7.17 13.90 -4.31
CA THR A 323 -8.29 13.68 -3.40
C THR A 323 -9.26 12.65 -3.96
N VAL A 324 -9.41 11.55 -3.24
CA VAL A 324 -10.41 10.51 -3.50
C VAL A 324 -11.54 10.69 -2.51
N GLY A 325 -12.72 11.10 -3.01
CA GLY A 325 -13.87 11.43 -2.20
C GLY A 325 -14.43 10.26 -1.38
N GLU A 326 -15.16 10.59 -0.35
CA GLU A 326 -15.87 9.62 0.49
C GLU A 326 -17.01 8.93 -0.26
N TYR A 327 -17.38 7.73 0.18
CA TYR A 327 -18.58 7.05 -0.28
C TYR A 327 -19.22 6.18 0.81
N THR A 328 -20.52 5.88 0.63
CA THR A 328 -21.24 4.96 1.50
C THR A 328 -22.05 3.97 0.67
N VAL A 329 -21.78 2.68 0.87
CA VAL A 329 -22.44 1.58 0.17
C VAL A 329 -23.33 0.81 1.13
N LEU A 330 -24.56 0.51 0.72
CA LEU A 330 -25.47 -0.40 1.40
C LEU A 330 -25.58 -1.70 0.61
N ASN A 331 -25.34 -2.84 1.27
CA ASN A 331 -25.54 -4.17 0.73
C ASN A 331 -26.65 -4.88 1.50
N LEU A 332 -27.50 -5.62 0.79
CA LEU A 332 -28.54 -6.46 1.37
C LEU A 332 -28.38 -7.90 0.90
N THR A 333 -28.49 -8.84 1.82
CA THR A 333 -28.45 -10.27 1.52
C THR A 333 -29.64 -10.95 2.19
N VAL A 334 -30.35 -11.79 1.42
CA VAL A 334 -31.36 -12.71 1.97
C VAL A 334 -30.98 -14.11 1.51
N ALA A 335 -30.87 -15.04 2.45
CA ALA A 335 -30.61 -16.44 2.18
C ALA A 335 -31.71 -17.31 2.81
N PHE A 336 -32.13 -18.31 2.08
CA PHE A 336 -33.14 -19.26 2.53
C PHE A 336 -32.64 -20.69 2.29
N ASP A 337 -32.52 -21.46 3.36
CA ASP A 337 -32.14 -22.86 3.31
C ASP A 337 -33.38 -23.75 3.53
N TYR A 338 -33.67 -24.56 2.51
CA TYR A 338 -34.76 -25.53 2.55
C TYR A 338 -34.25 -26.89 2.98
N ALA A 339 -34.41 -27.18 4.25
CA ALA A 339 -33.80 -28.35 4.94
C ALA A 339 -34.21 -29.69 4.30
N ALA A 340 -35.49 -29.84 3.90
CA ALA A 340 -36.02 -31.08 3.36
C ALA A 340 -35.34 -31.58 2.07
N ASN A 341 -34.76 -30.63 1.26
CA ASN A 341 -34.18 -30.95 -0.04
C ASN A 341 -32.70 -30.60 -0.15
N ASN A 342 -32.07 -30.18 0.94
CA ASN A 342 -30.68 -29.69 0.95
C ASN A 342 -30.42 -28.56 -0.07
N VAL A 343 -31.41 -27.71 -0.30
CA VAL A 343 -31.34 -26.62 -1.27
C VAL A 343 -31.27 -25.28 -0.53
N GLY A 344 -30.32 -24.44 -0.91
CA GLY A 344 -30.22 -23.05 -0.48
C GLY A 344 -30.39 -22.07 -1.64
N LEU A 345 -31.09 -20.98 -1.39
CA LEU A 345 -31.24 -19.88 -2.32
C LEU A 345 -30.76 -18.60 -1.65
N ASP A 346 -29.81 -17.91 -2.28
CA ASP A 346 -29.34 -16.62 -1.81
C ASP A 346 -29.66 -15.55 -2.86
N LEU A 347 -30.17 -14.41 -2.40
CA LEU A 347 -30.35 -13.19 -3.17
C LEU A 347 -29.49 -12.09 -2.52
N MET A 348 -28.58 -11.51 -3.30
CA MET A 348 -27.71 -10.42 -2.86
C MET A 348 -27.98 -9.20 -3.72
N LEU A 349 -28.19 -8.06 -3.08
CA LEU A 349 -28.31 -6.76 -3.70
C LEU A 349 -27.15 -5.91 -3.20
N LEU A 350 -26.12 -5.75 -4.03
CA LEU A 350 -24.91 -5.01 -3.70
C LEU A 350 -25.03 -3.59 -4.23
N ASN A 351 -24.48 -2.64 -3.47
CA ASN A 351 -24.56 -1.21 -3.79
C ASN A 351 -26.02 -0.78 -4.10
N VAL A 352 -26.91 -0.97 -3.13
CA VAL A 352 -28.37 -0.75 -3.28
C VAL A 352 -28.69 0.65 -3.78
N THR A 353 -27.97 1.65 -3.31
CA THR A 353 -28.14 3.06 -3.63
C THR A 353 -27.59 3.45 -4.99
N ASP A 354 -26.85 2.54 -5.66
CA ASP A 354 -26.15 2.79 -6.92
C ASP A 354 -25.16 3.95 -6.79
N GLU A 355 -24.38 3.91 -5.72
CA GLU A 355 -23.38 4.93 -5.41
C GLU A 355 -22.22 4.88 -6.42
N ASP A 356 -21.84 6.04 -6.97
CA ASP A 356 -20.74 6.22 -7.92
C ASP A 356 -19.44 6.60 -7.18
N GLY A 357 -19.04 5.79 -6.19
CA GLY A 357 -17.83 6.04 -5.40
C GLY A 357 -16.55 5.83 -6.21
N MET A 358 -15.54 6.65 -5.97
CA MET A 358 -14.20 6.48 -6.52
C MET A 358 -13.41 5.54 -5.61
N ASN A 359 -12.89 4.42 -6.15
CA ASN A 359 -12.06 3.49 -5.39
C ASN A 359 -10.61 3.95 -5.29
N SER A 360 -10.06 4.41 -6.40
CA SER A 360 -8.69 4.94 -6.49
C SER A 360 -8.55 5.87 -7.68
N SER A 361 -7.47 6.64 -7.69
CA SER A 361 -7.00 7.37 -8.87
C SER A 361 -5.55 7.00 -9.16
N MET A 362 -5.14 7.12 -10.41
CA MET A 362 -3.76 6.92 -10.84
C MET A 362 -3.38 8.02 -11.81
N THR A 363 -2.43 8.84 -11.41
CA THR A 363 -1.86 9.87 -12.27
C THR A 363 -0.65 9.32 -12.99
N ASP A 364 -0.51 9.65 -14.28
CA ASP A 364 0.64 9.29 -15.09
C ASP A 364 1.93 9.72 -14.41
N VAL A 365 2.85 8.78 -14.26
CA VAL A 365 4.13 8.98 -13.57
C VAL A 365 5.06 9.94 -14.33
N PHE A 366 4.84 10.12 -15.64
CA PHE A 366 5.63 11.03 -16.48
C PHE A 366 4.99 12.41 -16.65
N GLY A 367 3.83 12.64 -16.06
CA GLY A 367 3.14 13.93 -16.09
C GLY A 367 2.60 14.34 -17.48
N VAL A 368 2.41 13.36 -18.37
CA VAL A 368 2.10 13.68 -19.78
C VAL A 368 0.63 13.89 -20.03
N ALA A 369 -0.26 13.50 -19.23
CA ALA A 369 -1.67 13.88 -19.33
C ALA A 369 -2.70 12.99 -18.69
N GLY A 370 -2.99 12.92 -17.61
CA GLY A 370 -4.27 12.37 -17.25
C GLY A 370 -4.25 11.53 -16.00
N THR A 371 -5.26 11.75 -15.23
CA THR A 371 -5.56 10.93 -14.06
C THR A 371 -6.65 9.94 -14.46
N GLY A 372 -6.30 8.66 -14.45
CA GLY A 372 -7.28 7.57 -14.53
C GLY A 372 -7.98 7.42 -13.18
N ILE A 373 -9.26 7.11 -13.18
CA ILE A 373 -10.02 6.80 -11.97
C ILE A 373 -10.57 5.37 -12.04
N GLU A 374 -10.59 4.70 -10.91
CA GLU A 374 -11.26 3.43 -10.72
C GLU A 374 -12.52 3.66 -9.88
N LEU A 375 -13.68 3.26 -10.40
CA LEU A 375 -14.94 3.35 -9.68
C LEU A 375 -15.23 2.05 -8.93
N ILE A 376 -15.99 2.16 -7.85
CA ILE A 376 -16.58 0.97 -7.21
C ILE A 376 -17.59 0.31 -8.15
N PRO A 377 -17.86 -1.00 -8.01
CA PRO A 377 -18.89 -1.67 -8.82
C PRO A 377 -20.26 -0.99 -8.66
N PRO A 378 -20.98 -0.78 -9.75
CA PRO A 378 -22.35 -0.26 -9.70
C PRO A 378 -23.28 -1.26 -8.99
N ARG A 379 -24.54 -0.89 -8.79
CA ARG A 379 -25.53 -1.80 -8.19
C ARG A 379 -25.59 -3.14 -8.94
N GLN A 380 -25.49 -4.22 -8.15
CA GLN A 380 -25.53 -5.59 -8.67
C GLN A 380 -26.62 -6.39 -7.98
N ILE A 381 -27.30 -7.24 -8.75
CA ILE A 381 -28.27 -8.23 -8.26
C ILE A 381 -27.71 -9.60 -8.58
N LEU A 382 -27.45 -10.40 -7.55
CA LEU A 382 -26.88 -11.73 -7.67
C LEU A 382 -27.81 -12.77 -7.05
N GLY A 383 -28.06 -13.85 -7.79
CA GLY A 383 -28.77 -15.04 -7.29
C GLY A 383 -27.84 -16.23 -7.24
N ARG A 384 -27.83 -16.96 -6.14
CA ARG A 384 -27.06 -18.20 -5.99
C ARG A 384 -27.97 -19.34 -5.53
N LEU A 385 -27.94 -20.43 -6.28
CA LEU A 385 -28.58 -21.68 -5.88
C LEU A 385 -27.50 -22.63 -5.33
N ARG A 386 -27.71 -23.16 -4.13
CA ARG A 386 -26.83 -24.14 -3.46
C ARG A 386 -27.56 -25.47 -3.35
N TYR A 387 -26.85 -26.55 -3.59
CA TYR A 387 -27.34 -27.92 -3.34
C TYR A 387 -26.25 -28.71 -2.62
N SER A 388 -26.59 -29.30 -1.47
CA SER A 388 -25.70 -30.14 -0.67
C SER A 388 -26.12 -31.60 -0.82
N PHE A 389 -25.20 -32.47 -1.21
CA PHE A 389 -25.41 -33.93 -1.39
C PHE A 389 -24.60 -34.75 -0.40
#